data_55aa34076e226cc8373ea2916b77d116
#
_entry.id   55aa34076e226cc8373ea2916b77d116
#
_cell.length_a   1.000
_cell.length_b   1.000
_cell.length_c   1.000
_cell.angle_alpha   90.00
_cell.angle_beta   90.00
_cell.angle_gamma   90.00
#
_symmetry.space_group_name_H-M   'P 1'
#
loop_
_entity.id
_entity.type
_entity.pdbx_description
1 polymer ?
#
loop_
_entity_poly.entity_id
_entity_poly.type
_entity_poly.pdbx_seq_one_letter_code
_entity_poly.pdbx_strand_id
1 'polypeptide(L)'
;MSGGVLGASGIVEIGNNVFIGMNTIIERNVKIGDNVVVGAGSLVTKDCESDSVYAGVPARKLMSINEFFDKRYAKQKAEAKELAQRYYERFKRRPDPEVFHEYFM
;
A
#
# COMPACT_ATOMS: atom_id res chain seq x y z
N MET A 1 -25.46 15.72 -11.52
CA MET A 1 -25.16 16.14 -11.20
C MET A 1 -25.00 16.63 -11.26
N SER A 2 -25.32 16.70 -11.19
CA SER A 2 -25.17 17.28 -11.19
C SER A 2 -24.58 17.80 -11.04
N GLY A 3 -24.55 17.89 -11.15
CA GLY A 3 -23.94 18.35 -10.85
C GLY A 3 -23.69 19.28 -10.52
N GLY A 4 -23.83 19.70 -10.74
CA GLY A 4 -23.40 20.76 -10.43
C GLY A 4 -23.48 21.21 -9.26
N VAL A 5 -23.99 20.98 -8.86
CA VAL A 5 -24.04 21.38 -7.96
C VAL A 5 -23.28 21.26 -7.23
N LEU A 6 -23.12 20.73 -7.23
CA LEU A 6 -22.44 20.54 -6.66
C LEU A 6 -21.39 20.79 -6.72
N GLY A 7 -21.46 21.13 -7.17
CA GLY A 7 -20.54 21.55 -7.09
C GLY A 7 -19.43 20.91 -7.02
N ALA A 8 -18.82 21.18 -7.45
CA ALA A 8 -17.56 20.93 -7.47
C ALA A 8 -16.91 20.59 -6.24
N SER A 9 -17.43 20.85 -5.22
CA SER A 9 -16.81 20.53 -3.97
C SER A 9 -17.17 19.14 -3.56
N GLY A 10 -16.26 18.34 -3.19
CA GLY A 10 -16.51 17.01 -2.68
C GLY A 10 -16.13 15.88 -3.59
N ILE A 11 -15.52 16.18 -4.73
CA ILE A 11 -15.06 15.14 -5.65
C ILE A 11 -13.66 14.69 -5.24
N VAL A 12 -13.47 13.37 -5.20
CA VAL A 12 -12.16 12.75 -5.07
C VAL A 12 -11.94 11.91 -6.32
N GLU A 13 -10.84 12.15 -7.01
CA GLU A 13 -10.46 11.35 -8.18
C GLU A 13 -9.37 10.37 -7.79
N ILE A 14 -9.58 9.10 -8.09
CA ILE A 14 -8.62 8.05 -7.79
C ILE A 14 -8.28 7.31 -9.07
N GLY A 15 -7.00 7.23 -9.38
CA GLY A 15 -6.51 6.56 -10.58
C GLY A 15 -6.56 5.04 -10.46
N ASN A 16 -5.78 4.37 -11.31
CA ASN A 16 -5.74 2.91 -11.37
C ASN A 16 -4.70 2.33 -10.41
N ASN A 17 -4.98 1.14 -9.89
CA ASN A 17 -4.06 0.42 -9.03
C ASN A 17 -3.64 1.21 -7.79
N VAL A 18 -4.63 1.74 -7.08
CA VAL A 18 -4.42 2.51 -5.86
C VAL A 18 -4.78 1.66 -4.65
N PHE A 19 -3.88 1.58 -3.70
CA PHE A 19 -4.13 0.95 -2.41
C PHE A 19 -4.25 2.03 -1.35
N ILE A 20 -5.34 2.02 -0.62
CA ILE A 20 -5.59 2.97 0.46
C ILE A 20 -5.74 2.19 1.75
N GLY A 21 -4.84 2.43 2.69
CA GLY A 21 -4.84 1.74 3.95
C GLY A 21 -6.06 2.06 4.82
N MET A 22 -6.29 1.22 5.80
CA MET A 22 -7.44 1.31 6.69
C MET A 22 -7.45 2.64 7.45
N ASN A 23 -8.64 3.18 7.65
CA ASN A 23 -8.85 4.44 8.39
C ASN A 23 -8.17 5.66 7.77
N THR A 24 -7.92 5.65 6.48
CA THR A 24 -7.39 6.80 5.77
C THR A 24 -8.52 7.76 5.45
N ILE A 25 -8.25 9.04 5.64
CA ILE A 25 -9.17 10.11 5.29
C ILE A 25 -8.61 10.86 4.09
N ILE A 26 -9.44 11.05 3.07
CA ILE A 26 -9.05 11.79 1.86
C ILE A 26 -9.95 13.02 1.79
N GLU A 27 -9.35 14.18 1.79
CA GLU A 27 -10.09 15.42 1.67
C GLU A 27 -10.66 15.58 0.28
N ARG A 28 -11.76 16.31 0.17
CA ARG A 28 -12.38 16.59 -1.12
C ARG A 28 -11.45 17.39 -2.02
N ASN A 29 -11.68 17.27 -3.31
CA ASN A 29 -10.89 17.91 -4.36
C ASN A 29 -9.44 17.40 -4.44
N VAL A 30 -9.15 16.26 -3.84
CA VAL A 30 -7.86 15.62 -3.96
C VAL A 30 -7.88 14.66 -5.14
N LYS A 31 -6.78 14.63 -5.87
CA LYS A 31 -6.57 13.72 -6.98
C LYS A 31 -5.41 12.79 -6.67
N ILE A 32 -5.68 11.49 -6.74
CA ILE A 32 -4.67 10.46 -6.53
C ILE A 32 -4.35 9.83 -7.88
N GLY A 33 -3.08 9.82 -8.23
CA GLY A 33 -2.62 9.28 -9.51
C GLY A 33 -2.70 7.75 -9.56
N ASP A 34 -2.01 7.17 -10.53
CA ASP A 34 -1.97 5.72 -10.72
C ASP A 34 -0.85 5.09 -9.91
N ASN A 35 -1.02 3.84 -9.53
CA ASN A 35 0.01 3.08 -8.81
C ASN A 35 0.45 3.80 -7.53
N VAL A 36 -0.50 4.16 -6.69
CA VAL A 36 -0.25 4.89 -5.45
C VAL A 36 -0.61 4.02 -4.26
N VAL A 37 0.23 4.05 -3.24
CA VAL A 37 -0.05 3.41 -1.95
C VAL A 37 -0.18 4.51 -0.91
N VAL A 38 -1.27 4.47 -0.17
CA VAL A 38 -1.49 5.37 0.96
C VAL A 38 -1.53 4.53 2.24
N GLY A 39 -0.64 4.83 3.17
CA GLY A 39 -0.54 4.09 4.42
C GLY A 39 -1.77 4.27 5.30
N ALA A 40 -2.02 3.28 6.15
CA ALA A 40 -3.16 3.29 7.05
C ALA A 40 -3.14 4.49 8.00
N GLY A 41 -4.31 5.03 8.31
CA GLY A 41 -4.45 6.13 9.25
C GLY A 41 -3.96 7.47 8.73
N SER A 42 -3.77 7.60 7.43
CA SER A 42 -3.27 8.85 6.83
C SER A 42 -4.39 9.87 6.62
N LEU A 43 -4.01 11.13 6.54
CA LEU A 43 -4.90 12.22 6.15
C LEU A 43 -4.37 12.84 4.87
N VAL A 44 -5.01 12.57 3.75
CA VAL A 44 -4.60 13.06 2.44
C VAL A 44 -5.24 14.41 2.19
N THR A 45 -4.43 15.46 2.19
CA THR A 45 -4.89 16.85 2.04
C THR A 45 -4.51 17.46 0.69
N LYS A 46 -3.61 16.83 -0.04
CA LYS A 46 -3.11 17.30 -1.33
C LYS A 46 -3.06 16.16 -2.33
N ASP A 47 -2.98 16.51 -3.60
CA ASP A 47 -2.88 15.52 -4.66
C ASP A 47 -1.67 14.59 -4.45
N CYS A 48 -1.86 13.34 -4.82
CA CYS A 48 -0.80 12.34 -4.76
C CYS A 48 -0.32 12.02 -6.17
N GLU A 49 0.99 12.12 -6.37
CA GLU A 49 1.62 11.77 -7.64
C GLU A 49 1.50 10.28 -7.93
N SER A 50 1.45 9.93 -9.21
CA SER A 50 1.52 8.54 -9.62
C SER A 50 2.83 7.89 -9.19
N ASP A 51 2.82 6.57 -9.09
CA ASP A 51 3.99 5.75 -8.79
C ASP A 51 4.68 6.11 -7.47
N SER A 52 3.90 6.41 -6.45
CA SER A 52 4.41 6.94 -5.18
C SER A 52 3.71 6.33 -3.98
N VAL A 53 4.39 6.42 -2.83
CA VAL A 53 3.85 5.99 -1.54
C VAL A 53 3.73 7.20 -0.62
N TYR A 54 2.56 7.36 -0.05
CA TYR A 54 2.23 8.46 0.87
C TYR A 54 1.80 7.91 2.22
N ALA A 55 2.11 8.61 3.29
CA ALA A 55 1.61 8.28 4.62
C ALA A 55 1.74 9.46 5.56
N GLY A 56 1.00 9.39 6.65
CA GLY A 56 1.07 10.38 7.74
C GLY A 56 -0.12 11.31 7.82
N VAL A 57 -0.08 12.19 8.80
CA VAL A 57 -1.10 13.21 9.06
C VAL A 57 -0.41 14.56 9.21
N PRO A 58 -0.39 15.40 8.19
CA PRO A 58 -0.88 15.18 6.82
C PRO A 58 0.02 14.22 6.05
N ALA A 59 -0.55 13.54 5.07
CA ALA A 59 0.18 12.57 4.26
C ALA A 59 1.29 13.25 3.45
N ARG A 60 2.46 12.64 3.43
CA ARG A 60 3.61 13.10 2.68
C ARG A 60 4.16 11.96 1.83
N LYS A 61 4.77 12.30 0.71
CA LYS A 61 5.44 11.31 -0.12
C LYS A 61 6.66 10.76 0.62
N LEU A 62 6.68 9.45 0.79
CA LEU A 62 7.76 8.76 1.49
C LEU A 62 8.80 8.21 0.54
N MET A 63 8.36 7.63 -0.56
CA MET A 63 9.23 6.96 -1.51
C MET A 63 8.48 6.70 -2.82
N SER A 64 9.21 6.24 -3.83
CA SER A 64 8.59 5.79 -5.07
C SER A 64 7.95 4.42 -4.85
N ILE A 65 7.03 4.05 -5.74
CA ILE A 65 6.38 2.74 -5.67
C ILE A 65 7.40 1.62 -5.90
N ASN A 66 8.40 1.85 -6.73
CA ASN A 66 9.44 0.85 -6.97
C ASN A 66 10.28 0.60 -5.73
N GLU A 67 10.67 1.65 -5.02
CA GLU A 67 11.38 1.50 -3.75
C GLU A 67 10.55 0.74 -2.71
N PHE A 68 9.26 1.00 -2.68
CA PHE A 68 8.35 0.34 -1.75
C PHE A 68 8.30 -1.17 -2.03
N PHE A 69 8.14 -1.56 -3.29
CA PHE A 69 8.10 -2.96 -3.66
C PHE A 69 9.44 -3.66 -3.41
N ASP A 70 10.55 -2.99 -3.70
CA ASP A 70 11.88 -3.54 -3.44
C ASP A 70 12.08 -3.83 -1.96
N LYS A 71 11.68 -2.91 -1.10
CA LYS A 71 11.77 -3.09 0.35
C LYS A 71 10.87 -4.22 0.85
N ARG A 72 9.65 -4.28 0.34
CA ARG A 72 8.73 -5.38 0.71
C ARG A 72 9.24 -6.72 0.25
N TYR A 73 9.73 -6.79 -0.97
CA TYR A 73 10.28 -8.03 -1.52
C TYR A 73 11.46 -8.52 -0.69
N ALA A 74 12.39 -7.65 -0.38
CA ALA A 74 13.54 -8.00 0.44
C ALA A 74 13.13 -8.50 1.82
N LYS A 75 12.17 -7.83 2.46
CA LYS A 75 11.65 -8.23 3.76
C LYS A 75 10.97 -9.60 3.69
N GLN A 76 10.10 -9.82 2.72
CA GLN A 76 9.41 -11.10 2.55
C GLN A 76 10.38 -12.24 2.29
N LYS A 77 11.40 -11.99 1.49
CA LYS A 77 12.42 -12.99 1.19
C LYS A 77 13.20 -13.39 2.45
N ALA A 78 13.56 -12.42 3.27
CA ALA A 78 14.25 -12.70 4.53
C ALA A 78 13.37 -13.48 5.50
N GLU A 79 12.10 -13.10 5.62
CA GLU A 79 11.13 -13.82 6.46
C GLU A 79 10.90 -15.23 5.96
N ALA A 80 10.84 -15.44 4.65
CA ALA A 80 10.66 -16.76 4.06
C ALA A 80 11.85 -17.68 4.39
N LYS A 81 13.08 -17.15 4.30
CA LYS A 81 14.27 -17.93 4.67
C LYS A 81 14.25 -18.34 6.14
N GLU A 82 13.89 -17.42 7.01
CA GLU A 82 13.83 -17.70 8.43
C GLU A 82 12.77 -18.75 8.74
N LEU A 83 11.58 -18.61 8.15
CA LEU A 83 10.51 -19.59 8.30
C LEU A 83 10.90 -20.97 7.78
N ALA A 84 11.57 -21.01 6.63
CA ALA A 84 12.03 -22.27 6.05
C ALA A 84 12.99 -22.98 6.98
N GLN A 85 13.95 -22.25 7.56
CA GLN A 85 14.91 -22.81 8.48
C GLN A 85 14.26 -23.32 9.75
N ARG A 86 13.37 -22.56 10.35
CA ARG A 86 12.64 -22.97 11.55
C ARG A 86 11.80 -24.22 11.29
N TYR A 87 11.13 -24.26 10.17
CA TYR A 87 10.33 -25.43 9.80
C TYR A 87 11.20 -26.66 9.64
N TYR A 88 12.31 -26.54 8.92
CA TYR A 88 13.24 -27.62 8.72
C TYR A 88 13.79 -28.15 10.06
N GLU A 89 14.21 -27.26 10.94
CA GLU A 89 14.76 -27.65 12.24
C GLU A 89 13.73 -28.41 13.08
N ARG A 90 12.47 -28.00 13.01
CA ARG A 90 11.40 -28.62 13.78
C ARG A 90 10.94 -29.95 13.21
N PHE A 91 10.79 -30.04 11.89
CA PHE A 91 10.20 -31.20 11.23
C PHE A 91 11.20 -32.02 10.41
N LYS A 92 12.43 -31.56 10.28
CA LYS A 92 13.47 -32.21 9.50
C LYS A 92 13.09 -32.40 8.05
N ARG A 93 12.36 -31.45 7.49
CA ARG A 93 11.96 -31.46 6.09
C ARG A 93 11.71 -30.03 5.60
N ARG A 94 11.73 -29.85 4.28
CA ARG A 94 11.42 -28.56 3.70
C ARG A 94 9.93 -28.28 3.81
N PRO A 95 9.54 -27.03 4.06
CA PRO A 95 8.14 -26.65 4.10
C PRO A 95 7.52 -26.67 2.72
N ASP A 96 6.21 -26.88 2.66
CA ASP A 96 5.44 -26.78 1.44
C ASP A 96 5.35 -25.30 1.03
N PRO A 97 5.56 -24.96 -0.26
CA PRO A 97 5.43 -23.60 -0.72
C PRO A 97 4.07 -22.95 -0.40
N GLU A 98 3.01 -23.71 -0.36
CA GLU A 98 1.68 -23.19 -0.02
C GLU A 98 1.62 -22.68 1.42
N VAL A 99 2.37 -23.25 2.32
CA VAL A 99 2.43 -22.78 3.71
C VAL A 99 3.01 -21.38 3.76
N PHE A 100 4.02 -21.11 2.98
CA PHE A 100 4.58 -19.76 2.90
C PHE A 100 3.63 -18.77 2.25
N HIS A 101 2.87 -19.22 1.28
CA HIS A 101 1.92 -18.36 0.59
C HIS A 101 0.91 -17.75 1.58
N GLU A 102 0.48 -18.51 2.57
CA GLU A 102 -0.45 -18.02 3.58
C GLU A 102 0.12 -16.89 4.44
N TYR A 103 1.42 -16.82 4.57
CA TYR A 103 2.08 -15.78 5.36
C TYR A 103 2.28 -14.46 4.58
N PHE A 104 2.25 -14.52 3.26
CA PHE A 104 2.63 -13.38 2.43
C PHE A 104 1.51 -12.87 1.54
N MET A 105 0.34 -13.37 1.73
CA MET A 105 -0.86 -12.84 1.09
C MET A 105 -1.43 -11.63 1.88
#